data_50b4c4e63cca086656b075b630c8d643
#
_entry.id   50b4c4e63cca086656b075b630c8d643
#
_cell.length_a   1.000
_cell.length_b   1.000
_cell.length_c   1.000
_cell.angle_alpha   90.00
_cell.angle_beta   90.00
_cell.angle_gamma   90.00
#
_symmetry.space_group_name_H-M   'P 1'
#
loop_
_entity.id
_entity.type
_entity.pdbx_description
1 polymer ?
#
loop_
_entity_poly.entity_id
_entity_poly.type
_entity_poly.pdbx_seq_one_letter_code
_entity_poly.pdbx_strand_id
1 'polypeptide(L)'
;MIKIYDDFLNQDELIKVSNALVKRPWWFIVDQTDTNQNFYSKRTLGAPKNNPNDFDSCDYFFINKLNSKLNIKLDLRYIGIVINCFKYGDTPSPHVDNGVGGPTFLFFTNPIWKWWWGSGVQIGNKFVRAKPGRLIIFDGSKHHIAKPPNVLYKGPGRFSYAIQYQTPI
;
A
#
# COMPACT_ATOMS: atom_id res chain seq x y z
N MET A 1 2.18 7.98 15.67
CA MET A 1 1.01 7.15 16.07
C MET A 1 0.65 6.22 14.91
N ILE A 2 0.19 4.97 15.18
CA ILE A 2 -0.34 4.05 14.14
C ILE A 2 -1.80 3.81 14.46
N LYS A 3 -2.71 4.11 13.50
CA LYS A 3 -4.15 3.81 13.59
C LYS A 3 -4.49 2.67 12.65
N ILE A 4 -5.35 1.76 13.07
CA ILE A 4 -5.77 0.58 12.30
C ILE A 4 -7.28 0.55 12.28
N TYR A 5 -7.86 0.44 11.10
CA TYR A 5 -9.28 0.31 10.88
C TYR A 5 -9.53 -1.01 10.13
N ASP A 6 -10.16 -1.96 10.78
CA ASP A 6 -10.62 -3.19 10.15
C ASP A 6 -11.91 -2.93 9.39
N ASP A 7 -12.13 -3.70 8.33
CA ASP A 7 -13.34 -3.65 7.51
C ASP A 7 -13.66 -2.23 6.96
N PHE A 8 -12.59 -1.43 6.73
CA PHE A 8 -12.72 -0.09 6.15
C PHE A 8 -13.30 -0.13 4.73
N LEU A 9 -12.90 -1.16 3.94
CA LEU A 9 -13.56 -1.54 2.70
C LEU A 9 -14.43 -2.77 2.97
N ASN A 10 -15.68 -2.75 2.49
CA ASN A 10 -16.54 -3.91 2.53
C ASN A 10 -16.18 -4.94 1.44
N GLN A 11 -16.82 -6.10 1.45
CA GLN A 11 -16.49 -7.20 0.53
C GLN A 11 -16.75 -6.84 -0.95
N ASP A 12 -17.84 -6.15 -1.26
CA ASP A 12 -18.18 -5.75 -2.64
C ASP A 12 -17.18 -4.74 -3.18
N GLU A 13 -16.76 -3.79 -2.35
CA GLU A 13 -15.74 -2.81 -2.67
C GLU A 13 -14.38 -3.49 -2.93
N LEU A 14 -14.02 -4.47 -2.09
CA LEU A 14 -12.79 -5.24 -2.27
C LEU A 14 -12.77 -6.02 -3.56
N ILE A 15 -13.89 -6.66 -3.93
CA ILE A 15 -14.00 -7.39 -5.21
C ILE A 15 -13.82 -6.42 -6.39
N LYS A 16 -14.51 -5.28 -6.37
CA LYS A 16 -14.41 -4.26 -7.43
C LYS A 16 -12.98 -3.71 -7.57
N VAL A 17 -12.37 -3.34 -6.45
CA VAL A 17 -11.00 -2.81 -6.42
C VAL A 17 -10.00 -3.87 -6.88
N SER A 18 -10.08 -5.08 -6.36
CA SER A 18 -9.17 -6.17 -6.74
C SER A 18 -9.24 -6.46 -8.24
N ASN A 19 -10.45 -6.51 -8.82
CA ASN A 19 -10.65 -6.72 -10.26
C ASN A 19 -10.07 -5.57 -11.10
N ALA A 20 -10.12 -4.34 -10.61
CA ALA A 20 -9.50 -3.20 -11.28
C ALA A 20 -7.97 -3.28 -11.21
N LEU A 21 -7.42 -3.65 -10.05
CA LEU A 21 -5.98 -3.71 -9.83
C LEU A 21 -5.30 -4.83 -10.61
N VAL A 22 -5.88 -6.03 -10.66
CA VAL A 22 -5.26 -7.18 -11.39
C VAL A 22 -5.18 -6.95 -12.90
N LYS A 23 -5.96 -6.05 -13.46
CA LYS A 23 -5.93 -5.68 -14.89
C LYS A 23 -4.83 -4.67 -15.23
N ARG A 24 -4.21 -4.05 -14.22
CA ARG A 24 -3.15 -3.07 -14.44
C ARG A 24 -1.84 -3.76 -14.87
N PRO A 25 -1.03 -3.12 -15.71
CA PRO A 25 0.29 -3.64 -16.05
C PRO A 25 1.17 -3.72 -14.80
N TRP A 26 1.99 -4.76 -14.74
CA TRP A 26 2.91 -5.01 -13.65
C TRP A 26 4.30 -4.50 -13.99
N TRP A 27 4.90 -3.80 -13.04
CA TRP A 27 6.29 -3.39 -13.12
C TRP A 27 7.07 -4.14 -12.03
N PHE A 28 8.08 -4.89 -12.45
CA PHE A 28 9.02 -5.52 -11.54
C PHE A 28 10.23 -4.61 -11.40
N ILE A 29 10.47 -4.13 -10.20
CA ILE A 29 11.60 -3.25 -9.88
C ILE A 29 12.58 -4.06 -9.05
N VAL A 30 13.82 -4.14 -9.53
CA VAL A 30 14.98 -4.63 -8.77
C VAL A 30 15.84 -3.42 -8.47
N ASP A 31 16.07 -3.18 -7.21
CA ASP A 31 16.88 -2.06 -6.74
C ASP A 31 18.04 -2.59 -5.91
N GLN A 32 19.24 -2.16 -6.23
CA GLN A 32 20.45 -2.43 -5.46
C GLN A 32 20.80 -1.15 -4.71
N THR A 33 20.30 -1.03 -3.49
CA THR A 33 20.35 0.23 -2.74
C THR A 33 21.51 0.35 -1.77
N ASP A 34 22.35 -0.68 -1.61
CA ASP A 34 23.52 -0.58 -0.72
C ASP A 34 24.79 -1.24 -1.30
N THR A 35 25.93 -0.82 -0.74
CA THR A 35 27.26 -1.36 -1.08
C THR A 35 27.49 -2.79 -0.59
N ASN A 36 26.54 -3.37 0.17
CA ASN A 36 26.63 -4.70 0.75
C ASN A 36 25.99 -5.80 -0.11
N GLN A 37 25.71 -5.52 -1.38
CA GLN A 37 25.12 -6.45 -2.35
C GLN A 37 23.72 -6.98 -1.98
N ASN A 38 22.97 -6.26 -1.15
CA ASN A 38 21.58 -6.60 -0.90
C ASN A 38 20.71 -6.17 -2.07
N PHE A 39 20.08 -7.13 -2.71
CA PHE A 39 19.11 -6.87 -3.78
C PHE A 39 17.72 -6.80 -3.20
N TYR A 40 17.03 -5.70 -3.47
CA TYR A 40 15.63 -5.53 -3.13
C TYR A 40 14.77 -5.73 -4.37
N SER A 41 13.65 -6.39 -4.20
CA SER A 41 12.69 -6.58 -5.29
C SER A 41 11.28 -6.24 -4.84
N LYS A 42 10.56 -5.55 -5.70
CA LYS A 42 9.15 -5.25 -5.51
C LYS A 42 8.41 -5.27 -6.83
N ARG A 43 7.10 -5.50 -6.76
CA ARG A 43 6.22 -5.34 -7.90
C ARG A 43 5.25 -4.21 -7.63
N THR A 44 5.19 -3.25 -8.55
CA THR A 44 4.19 -2.18 -8.54
C THR A 44 3.20 -2.37 -9.67
N LEU A 45 1.97 -1.93 -9.46
CA LEU A 45 0.93 -1.94 -10.47
C LEU A 45 0.79 -0.54 -11.07
N GLY A 46 1.33 -0.37 -12.27
CA GLY A 46 1.48 0.93 -12.89
C GLY A 46 2.58 1.78 -12.26
N ALA A 47 2.88 2.91 -12.88
CA ALA A 47 3.82 3.89 -12.33
C ALA A 47 3.24 4.54 -11.06
N PRO A 48 4.09 4.96 -10.09
CA PRO A 48 3.65 5.84 -9.01
C PRO A 48 3.03 7.12 -9.59
N LYS A 49 1.90 7.55 -9.02
CA LYS A 49 1.16 8.72 -9.48
C LYS A 49 1.32 9.86 -8.48
N ASN A 50 1.88 10.98 -8.92
CA ASN A 50 2.06 12.19 -8.12
C ASN A 50 1.36 13.41 -8.74
N ASN A 51 0.71 13.23 -9.89
CA ASN A 51 -0.05 14.27 -10.56
C ASN A 51 -1.53 13.89 -10.54
N PRO A 52 -2.44 14.76 -10.06
CA PRO A 52 -3.88 14.50 -10.05
C PRO A 52 -4.48 14.19 -11.42
N ASN A 53 -3.87 14.67 -12.50
CA ASN A 53 -4.32 14.37 -13.86
C ASN A 53 -4.11 12.89 -14.27
N ASP A 54 -3.25 12.16 -13.54
CA ASP A 54 -2.99 10.74 -13.77
C ASP A 54 -3.92 9.85 -12.92
N PHE A 55 -4.75 10.45 -12.06
CA PHE A 55 -5.66 9.70 -11.19
C PHE A 55 -6.84 9.16 -11.98
N ASP A 56 -7.13 7.88 -11.78
CA ASP A 56 -8.28 7.22 -12.38
C ASP A 56 -9.45 7.05 -11.38
N SER A 57 -10.53 6.43 -11.82
CA SER A 57 -11.73 6.21 -11.00
C SER A 57 -11.45 5.40 -9.73
N CYS A 58 -10.49 4.48 -9.76
CA CYS A 58 -10.09 3.71 -8.59
C CYS A 58 -9.36 4.59 -7.58
N ASP A 59 -8.53 5.52 -8.04
CA ASP A 59 -7.81 6.46 -7.18
C ASP A 59 -8.79 7.40 -6.47
N TYR A 60 -9.71 7.99 -7.23
CA TYR A 60 -10.78 8.82 -6.67
C TYR A 60 -11.70 8.06 -5.70
N PHE A 61 -11.96 6.77 -5.95
CA PHE A 61 -12.71 5.94 -5.01
C PHE A 61 -12.04 5.91 -3.62
N PHE A 62 -10.73 5.64 -3.55
CA PHE A 62 -10.00 5.60 -2.28
C PHE A 62 -9.95 6.96 -1.59
N ILE A 63 -9.68 8.03 -2.35
CA ILE A 63 -9.60 9.40 -1.82
C ILE A 63 -10.96 9.82 -1.24
N ASN A 64 -12.05 9.62 -1.98
CA ASN A 64 -13.41 9.95 -1.53
C ASN A 64 -13.83 9.13 -0.31
N LYS A 65 -13.43 7.85 -0.27
CA LYS A 65 -13.69 6.96 0.87
C LYS A 65 -12.98 7.44 2.14
N LEU A 66 -11.72 7.86 2.03
CA LEU A 66 -10.98 8.46 3.15
C LEU A 66 -11.65 9.75 3.62
N ASN A 67 -11.92 10.67 2.69
CA ASN A 67 -12.53 11.95 2.99
C ASN A 67 -13.87 11.78 3.73
N SER A 68 -14.73 10.89 3.24
CA SER A 68 -16.06 10.68 3.82
C SER A 68 -16.02 9.93 5.16
N LYS A 69 -15.26 8.82 5.27
CA LYS A 69 -15.25 7.99 6.48
C LYS A 69 -14.43 8.57 7.63
N LEU A 70 -13.41 9.35 7.34
CA LEU A 70 -12.55 9.96 8.35
C LEU A 70 -12.88 11.44 8.60
N ASN A 71 -13.83 11.99 7.85
CA ASN A 71 -14.19 13.41 7.88
C ASN A 71 -12.97 14.32 7.69
N ILE A 72 -12.15 14.01 6.68
CA ILE A 72 -10.97 14.78 6.29
C ILE A 72 -11.16 15.29 4.86
N LYS A 73 -10.35 16.27 4.46
CA LYS A 73 -10.28 16.76 3.08
C LYS A 73 -8.84 16.72 2.61
N LEU A 74 -8.50 15.73 1.80
CA LEU A 74 -7.17 15.62 1.20
C LEU A 74 -7.09 16.56 -0.02
N ASP A 75 -6.05 17.38 -0.07
CA ASP A 75 -5.73 18.19 -1.24
C ASP A 75 -4.97 17.31 -2.24
N LEU A 76 -5.54 17.15 -3.44
CA LEU A 76 -5.01 16.26 -4.48
C LEU A 76 -3.57 16.60 -4.89
N ARG A 77 -3.16 17.86 -4.76
CA ARG A 77 -1.80 18.32 -5.12
C ARG A 77 -0.70 17.70 -4.26
N TYR A 78 -1.05 17.23 -3.07
CA TYR A 78 -0.12 16.64 -2.10
C TYR A 78 -0.26 15.12 -1.97
N ILE A 79 -0.94 14.48 -2.91
CA ILE A 79 -1.16 13.04 -2.91
C ILE A 79 -0.18 12.34 -3.83
N GLY A 80 0.56 11.38 -3.27
CA GLY A 80 1.25 10.34 -4.02
C GLY A 80 0.52 9.01 -3.91
N ILE A 81 0.42 8.26 -5.00
CA ILE A 81 -0.23 6.94 -5.02
C ILE A 81 0.75 5.88 -5.47
N VAL A 82 0.88 4.83 -4.67
CA VAL A 82 1.70 3.65 -4.97
C VAL A 82 0.86 2.39 -4.74
N ILE A 83 0.84 1.53 -5.75
CA ILE A 83 0.12 0.26 -5.67
C ILE A 83 1.13 -0.87 -5.74
N ASN A 84 1.27 -1.62 -4.67
CA ASN A 84 2.24 -2.71 -4.58
C ASN A 84 1.54 -4.06 -4.65
N CYS A 85 2.28 -5.03 -5.21
CA CYS A 85 1.91 -6.42 -5.19
C CYS A 85 3.11 -7.26 -4.81
N PHE A 86 3.02 -7.94 -3.69
CA PHE A 86 4.08 -8.80 -3.20
C PHE A 86 3.75 -10.27 -3.36
N LYS A 87 4.71 -11.04 -3.84
CA LYS A 87 4.68 -12.50 -3.90
C LYS A 87 5.70 -13.10 -2.93
N TYR A 88 5.59 -14.39 -2.69
CA TYR A 88 6.65 -15.12 -1.98
C TYR A 88 7.98 -14.96 -2.71
N GLY A 89 9.04 -14.68 -1.95
CA GLY A 89 10.38 -14.44 -2.47
C GLY A 89 10.70 -12.98 -2.81
N ASP A 90 9.72 -12.07 -2.79
CA ASP A 90 10.02 -10.64 -2.92
C ASP A 90 10.74 -10.12 -1.67
N THR A 91 11.70 -9.22 -1.87
CA THR A 91 12.54 -8.65 -0.80
C THR A 91 12.46 -7.12 -0.83
N PRO A 92 11.33 -6.51 -0.38
CA PRO A 92 11.22 -5.06 -0.35
C PRO A 92 12.20 -4.43 0.64
N SER A 93 12.73 -3.25 0.30
CA SER A 93 13.63 -2.49 1.16
C SER A 93 12.86 -1.77 2.27
N PRO A 94 13.48 -1.57 3.47
CA PRO A 94 13.02 -0.57 4.42
C PRO A 94 13.13 0.83 3.79
N HIS A 95 12.08 1.64 3.94
CA HIS A 95 12.04 2.99 3.38
C HIS A 95 11.13 3.91 4.19
N VAL A 96 11.14 5.17 3.85
CA VAL A 96 10.16 6.20 4.25
C VAL A 96 9.39 6.63 3.00
N ASP A 97 8.11 6.97 3.16
CA ASP A 97 7.26 7.38 2.04
C ASP A 97 7.47 8.85 1.68
N ASN A 98 7.67 9.70 2.69
CA ASN A 98 7.94 11.10 2.49
C ASN A 98 8.91 11.63 3.56
N GLY A 99 9.86 12.45 3.16
CA GLY A 99 10.88 13.02 4.06
C GLY A 99 10.40 14.20 4.90
N VAL A 100 9.26 14.80 4.53
CA VAL A 100 8.72 16.03 5.19
C VAL A 100 7.61 15.73 6.20
N GLY A 101 7.27 14.48 6.38
CA GLY A 101 6.17 14.06 7.24
C GLY A 101 4.81 14.09 6.51
N GLY A 102 3.79 13.65 7.23
CA GLY A 102 2.45 13.47 6.71
C GLY A 102 1.99 12.01 6.76
N PRO A 103 0.69 11.76 6.72
CA PRO A 103 0.17 10.41 6.86
C PRO A 103 0.33 9.59 5.57
N THR A 104 0.68 8.32 5.74
CA THR A 104 0.47 7.27 4.75
C THR A 104 -0.79 6.50 5.11
N PHE A 105 -1.68 6.35 4.13
CA PHE A 105 -2.91 5.57 4.18
C PHE A 105 -2.69 4.28 3.40
N LEU A 106 -2.48 3.16 4.08
CA LEU A 106 -2.17 1.86 3.46
C LEU A 106 -3.37 0.93 3.56
N PHE A 107 -3.91 0.52 2.41
CA PHE A 107 -5.01 -0.43 2.31
C PHE A 107 -4.52 -1.82 1.88
N PHE A 108 -5.04 -2.87 2.51
CA PHE A 108 -4.94 -4.23 2.00
C PHE A 108 -6.19 -4.56 1.19
N THR A 109 -5.99 -4.80 -0.11
CA THR A 109 -7.08 -4.82 -1.10
C THR A 109 -7.42 -6.22 -1.63
N ASN A 110 -6.77 -7.26 -1.14
CA ASN A 110 -7.18 -8.63 -1.46
C ASN A 110 -8.54 -8.94 -0.83
N PRO A 111 -9.54 -9.44 -1.58
CA PRO A 111 -10.87 -9.75 -1.04
C PRO A 111 -10.88 -10.97 -0.11
N ILE A 112 -9.86 -11.84 -0.24
CA ILE A 112 -9.65 -12.99 0.61
C ILE A 112 -8.20 -13.01 1.07
N TRP A 113 -7.99 -13.15 2.37
CA TRP A 113 -6.66 -13.32 2.95
C TRP A 113 -6.72 -14.21 4.20
N LYS A 114 -6.01 -15.33 4.15
CA LYS A 114 -5.92 -16.25 5.29
C LYS A 114 -4.74 -15.87 6.18
N TRP A 115 -4.92 -15.86 7.49
CA TRP A 115 -3.90 -15.41 8.45
C TRP A 115 -2.57 -16.18 8.34
N TRP A 116 -2.62 -17.47 7.95
CA TRP A 116 -1.44 -18.32 7.78
C TRP A 116 -0.67 -18.08 6.47
N TRP A 117 -1.19 -17.28 5.56
CA TRP A 117 -0.42 -16.83 4.39
C TRP A 117 0.63 -15.78 4.75
N GLY A 118 0.67 -15.34 6.01
CA GLY A 118 1.60 -14.31 6.48
C GLY A 118 1.27 -12.95 5.90
N SER A 119 2.33 -12.16 5.68
CA SER A 119 2.28 -10.82 5.10
C SER A 119 1.74 -9.73 6.03
N GLY A 120 2.14 -8.51 5.72
CA GLY A 120 1.79 -7.31 6.47
C GLY A 120 2.74 -6.17 6.18
N VAL A 121 2.85 -5.27 7.15
CA VAL A 121 3.82 -4.18 7.15
C VAL A 121 4.45 -4.04 8.55
N GLN A 122 5.75 -3.89 8.59
CA GLN A 122 6.49 -3.52 9.79
C GLN A 122 6.69 -2.01 9.77
N ILE A 123 6.26 -1.31 10.80
CA ILE A 123 6.40 0.15 10.95
C ILE A 123 7.15 0.40 12.27
N GLY A 124 8.41 0.79 12.18
CA GLY A 124 9.30 0.78 13.34
C GLY A 124 9.28 -0.61 14.00
N ASN A 125 8.96 -0.67 15.29
CA ASN A 125 8.90 -1.93 16.07
C ASN A 125 7.52 -2.63 16.00
N LYS A 126 6.53 -2.08 15.30
CA LYS A 126 5.18 -2.65 15.25
C LYS A 126 4.92 -3.37 13.94
N PHE A 127 4.59 -4.66 14.01
CA PHE A 127 4.11 -5.42 12.87
C PHE A 127 2.58 -5.41 12.80
N VAL A 128 2.04 -5.06 11.64
CA VAL A 128 0.60 -5.10 11.35
C VAL A 128 0.33 -6.09 10.23
N ARG A 129 -0.44 -7.14 10.55
CA ARG A 129 -0.77 -8.21 9.59
C ARG A 129 -1.71 -7.70 8.49
N ALA A 130 -1.55 -8.27 7.30
CA ALA A 130 -2.52 -8.11 6.22
C ALA A 130 -3.87 -8.71 6.60
N LYS A 131 -4.94 -7.96 6.35
CA LYS A 131 -6.35 -8.40 6.50
C LYS A 131 -7.17 -7.74 5.39
N PRO A 132 -8.12 -8.46 4.76
CA PRO A 132 -9.01 -7.85 3.78
C PRO A 132 -9.68 -6.58 4.29
N GLY A 133 -9.68 -5.54 3.47
CA GLY A 133 -10.34 -4.28 3.78
C GLY A 133 -9.72 -3.44 4.91
N ARG A 134 -8.58 -3.85 5.46
CA ARG A 134 -7.89 -3.09 6.51
C ARG A 134 -7.24 -1.84 5.94
N LEU A 135 -7.46 -0.72 6.63
CA LEU A 135 -6.71 0.52 6.48
C LEU A 135 -5.74 0.67 7.66
N ILE A 136 -4.50 1.02 7.36
CA ILE A 136 -3.49 1.44 8.34
C ILE A 136 -3.13 2.89 8.02
N ILE A 137 -3.12 3.74 9.05
CA ILE A 137 -2.64 5.13 8.94
C ILE A 137 -1.42 5.26 9.83
N PHE A 138 -0.33 5.73 9.27
CA PHE A 138 0.90 5.98 9.98
C PHE A 138 1.64 7.20 9.41
N ASP A 139 2.58 7.71 10.15
CA ASP A 139 3.45 8.80 9.73
C ASP A 139 4.42 8.29 8.67
N GLY A 140 4.33 8.82 7.45
CA GLY A 140 5.13 8.42 6.28
C GLY A 140 6.63 8.69 6.43
N SER A 141 7.05 9.52 7.39
CA SER A 141 8.47 9.71 7.73
C SER A 141 9.06 8.56 8.54
N LYS A 142 8.23 7.63 9.03
CA LYS A 142 8.71 6.47 9.77
C LYS A 142 9.21 5.38 8.84
N HIS A 143 10.39 4.87 9.17
CA HIS A 143 10.90 3.68 8.51
C HIS A 143 9.91 2.52 8.61
N HIS A 144 9.58 1.96 7.45
CA HIS A 144 8.71 0.79 7.37
C HIS A 144 9.13 -0.13 6.24
N ILE A 145 8.66 -1.37 6.30
CA ILE A 145 8.95 -2.40 5.30
C ILE A 145 7.72 -3.29 5.11
N ALA A 146 7.35 -3.52 3.87
CA ALA A 146 6.36 -4.54 3.54
C ALA A 146 6.92 -5.93 3.83
N LYS A 147 6.09 -6.82 4.37
CA LYS A 147 6.42 -8.24 4.51
C LYS A 147 5.63 -9.02 3.47
N PRO A 148 6.30 -9.69 2.52
CA PRO A 148 5.64 -10.54 1.52
C PRO A 148 4.86 -11.69 2.14
N PRO A 149 3.96 -12.34 1.37
CA PRO A 149 3.35 -13.59 1.80
C PRO A 149 4.40 -14.71 1.92
N ASN A 150 4.09 -15.73 2.69
CA ASN A 150 4.94 -16.90 2.81
C ASN A 150 4.69 -17.92 1.67
N VAL A 151 5.43 -19.02 1.68
CA VAL A 151 5.39 -20.09 0.65
C VAL A 151 4.03 -20.77 0.50
N LEU A 152 3.17 -20.69 1.51
CA LEU A 152 1.82 -21.29 1.48
C LEU A 152 0.82 -20.51 0.62
N TYR A 153 1.15 -19.25 0.28
CA TYR A 153 0.30 -18.45 -0.59
C TYR A 153 0.66 -18.70 -2.06
N LYS A 154 -0.28 -19.24 -2.81
CA LYS A 154 -0.13 -19.56 -4.25
C LYS A 154 -0.91 -18.63 -5.19
N GLY A 155 -1.48 -17.56 -4.65
CA GLY A 155 -2.29 -16.62 -5.41
C GLY A 155 -1.48 -15.60 -6.24
N PRO A 156 -2.17 -14.66 -6.89
CA PRO A 156 -1.56 -13.68 -7.80
C PRO A 156 -0.63 -12.68 -7.10
N GLY A 157 -0.80 -12.47 -5.82
CA GLY A 157 0.00 -11.58 -5.00
C GLY A 157 -0.82 -10.94 -3.87
N ARG A 158 -0.12 -10.39 -2.89
CA ARG A 158 -0.71 -9.54 -1.86
C ARG A 158 -0.72 -8.10 -2.35
N PHE A 159 -1.90 -7.60 -2.64
CA PHE A 159 -2.09 -6.22 -3.10
C PHE A 159 -2.18 -5.25 -1.93
N SER A 160 -1.53 -4.12 -2.05
CA SER A 160 -1.73 -2.97 -1.20
C SER A 160 -1.80 -1.69 -2.03
N TYR A 161 -2.69 -0.82 -1.63
CA TYR A 161 -2.88 0.50 -2.21
C TYR A 161 -2.46 1.52 -1.16
N ALA A 162 -1.48 2.36 -1.48
CA ALA A 162 -0.96 3.38 -0.57
C ALA A 162 -1.24 4.78 -1.14
N ILE A 163 -1.84 5.62 -0.31
CA ILE A 163 -1.91 7.07 -0.51
C ILE A 163 -0.92 7.70 0.46
N GLN A 164 0.08 8.36 -0.10
CA GLN A 164 1.11 9.11 0.62
C GLN A 164 0.72 10.58 0.56
N TYR A 165 0.39 11.16 1.71
CA TYR A 165 -0.01 12.56 1.76
C TYR A 165 1.13 13.42 2.33
N GLN A 166 1.63 14.33 1.52
CA GLN A 166 2.64 15.29 1.95
C GLN A 166 1.93 16.48 2.61
N THR A 167 2.19 16.72 3.88
CA THR A 167 1.64 17.89 4.54
C THR A 167 2.23 19.15 3.91
N PRO A 168 1.40 20.13 3.48
CA PRO A 168 1.92 21.42 3.02
C PRO A 168 2.80 22.04 4.10
N ILE A 169 3.95 22.56 3.71
CA ILE A 169 4.84 23.35 4.58
C ILE A 169 4.25 24.74 4.76
#